data_9d0348713d1c8a3c9a06a78855d7cd0f
#
_entry.id   9d0348713d1c8a3c9a06a78855d7cd0f
#
_cell.length_a   1.000
_cell.length_b   1.000
_cell.length_c   1.000
_cell.angle_alpha   90.00
_cell.angle_beta   90.00
_cell.angle_gamma   90.00
#
_symmetry.space_group_name_H-M   'P 1'
#
loop_
_entity.id
_entity.type
_entity.pdbx_description
1 polymer ?
#
loop_
_entity_poly.entity_id
_entity_poly.type
_entity_poly.pdbx_seq_one_letter_code
_entity_poly.pdbx_strand_id
1 'polypeptide(L)'
;MDTVDRRRSKEWRASLKDALAGRTPAYLIIQHLEPDHSANIGWIADEYPDMKLVGSARTKAMLPQFFDKDYTDRFIAVKEGEELSLGSHTLKFFMAPMVHWPEVMVTYEESEKTLFSADGFGTFGTIKQYEDGHFGDSADKAHGFWICEARRYYANIVGKYGAPVQALLKKASQLDIDRIAPLHGPVLSMDLDYYIDKYQHWSTYTPEDSGILIAYASIHGNTKAAMEQFARELTARGEKVLRCDLTREHVSYAVENAFRYDRMILAACTYDGNLFPPMEDFLYHLQCKTFRNRKVGIVENGSWGPLAASKMKEYTDRMGLTLVDPVVTIKTMRKPSDDAAFKALADAICQ
;
A
#
# COMPACT_ATOMS: atom_id res chain seq x y z
N MET A 1 -17.50 15.26 1.80
CA MET A 1 -16.86 14.52 0.71
C MET A 1 -17.03 13.03 0.96
N ASP A 2 -17.29 12.26 -0.08
CA ASP A 2 -17.52 10.82 -0.04
C ASP A 2 -18.49 10.35 1.08
N THR A 3 -18.66 9.07 1.23
CA THR A 3 -19.47 8.48 2.30
C THR A 3 -18.63 7.43 3.06
N VAL A 4 -19.25 6.37 3.57
CA VAL A 4 -18.56 5.37 4.38
C VAL A 4 -19.03 3.95 4.04
N ASP A 5 -18.26 2.95 4.42
CA ASP A 5 -18.60 1.53 4.36
C ASP A 5 -19.99 1.23 4.96
N ARG A 6 -20.69 0.30 4.35
CA ARG A 6 -22.05 -0.12 4.75
C ARG A 6 -22.14 -0.52 6.23
N ARG A 7 -21.09 -1.13 6.78
CA ARG A 7 -21.03 -1.57 8.18
C ARG A 7 -21.03 -0.42 9.17
N ARG A 8 -20.67 0.79 8.73
CA ARG A 8 -20.63 2.01 9.55
C ARG A 8 -21.70 3.03 9.20
N SER A 9 -22.69 2.64 8.39
CA SER A 9 -23.76 3.54 7.94
C SER A 9 -24.49 4.23 9.09
N LYS A 10 -24.80 3.50 10.17
CA LYS A 10 -25.58 4.04 11.30
C LYS A 10 -24.84 5.17 12.01
N GLU A 11 -23.60 4.94 12.37
CA GLU A 11 -22.75 5.90 13.06
C GLU A 11 -22.49 7.12 12.17
N TRP A 12 -22.14 6.89 10.90
CA TRP A 12 -21.86 7.96 9.95
C TRP A 12 -23.09 8.85 9.71
N ARG A 13 -24.28 8.25 9.54
CA ARG A 13 -25.53 9.02 9.35
C ARG A 13 -25.88 9.86 10.57
N ALA A 14 -25.63 9.36 11.77
CA ALA A 14 -25.83 10.12 13.00
C ALA A 14 -24.85 11.30 13.06
N SER A 15 -23.57 11.07 12.85
CA SER A 15 -22.52 12.11 12.85
C SER A 15 -22.76 13.16 11.76
N LEU A 16 -23.21 12.74 10.58
CA LEU A 16 -23.58 13.67 9.50
C LEU A 16 -24.75 14.58 9.90
N LYS A 17 -25.83 14.02 10.49
CA LYS A 17 -26.97 14.81 10.94
C LYS A 17 -26.59 15.81 12.03
N ASP A 18 -25.74 15.39 12.96
CA ASP A 18 -25.23 16.27 14.02
C ASP A 18 -24.37 17.40 13.42
N ALA A 19 -23.47 17.10 12.50
CA ALA A 19 -22.62 18.10 11.84
C ALA A 19 -23.43 19.08 10.97
N LEU A 20 -24.49 18.61 10.30
CA LEU A 20 -25.39 19.47 9.52
C LEU A 20 -26.21 20.40 10.44
N ALA A 21 -26.48 20.02 11.68
CA ALA A 21 -27.25 20.84 12.63
C ALA A 21 -28.55 21.40 12.03
N GLY A 22 -29.31 20.55 11.32
CA GLY A 22 -30.56 20.91 10.63
C GLY A 22 -30.39 21.60 9.29
N ARG A 23 -29.18 21.85 8.81
CA ARG A 23 -28.91 22.40 7.46
C ARG A 23 -29.05 21.30 6.41
N THR A 24 -29.34 21.70 5.18
CA THR A 24 -29.37 20.81 4.02
C THR A 24 -28.04 20.94 3.23
N PRO A 25 -27.35 19.84 2.93
CA PRO A 25 -26.15 19.90 2.11
C PRO A 25 -26.50 20.24 0.66
N ALA A 26 -25.79 21.18 0.06
CA ALA A 26 -25.97 21.55 -1.34
C ALA A 26 -25.27 20.59 -2.29
N TYR A 27 -24.15 20.02 -1.87
CA TYR A 27 -23.31 19.16 -2.70
C TYR A 27 -22.80 17.95 -1.91
N LEU A 28 -22.69 16.80 -2.59
CA LEU A 28 -21.87 15.66 -2.22
C LEU A 28 -20.75 15.54 -3.25
N ILE A 29 -19.52 15.75 -2.81
CA ILE A 29 -18.34 15.54 -3.66
C ILE A 29 -17.97 14.06 -3.57
N ILE A 30 -17.91 13.38 -4.72
CA ILE A 30 -17.58 11.96 -4.84
C ILE A 30 -16.22 11.85 -5.50
N GLN A 31 -15.21 11.55 -4.70
CA GLN A 31 -13.83 11.39 -5.16
C GLN A 31 -13.55 9.96 -5.61
N HIS A 32 -14.19 8.97 -4.92
CA HIS A 32 -13.95 7.56 -5.14
C HIS A 32 -15.23 6.72 -4.94
N LEU A 33 -15.40 5.68 -5.78
CA LEU A 33 -16.60 4.83 -5.77
C LEU A 33 -16.40 3.46 -5.11
N GLU A 34 -15.22 3.15 -4.58
CA GLU A 34 -15.05 1.91 -3.83
C GLU A 34 -16.11 1.81 -2.72
N PRO A 35 -16.69 0.61 -2.44
CA PRO A 35 -17.87 0.49 -1.56
C PRO A 35 -17.67 1.02 -0.13
N ASP A 36 -16.45 1.11 0.36
CA ASP A 36 -16.14 1.71 1.67
C ASP A 36 -16.24 3.25 1.68
N HIS A 37 -16.32 3.89 0.50
CA HIS A 37 -16.55 5.33 0.34
C HIS A 37 -17.89 5.67 -0.32
N SER A 38 -18.53 4.70 -1.00
CA SER A 38 -19.72 4.95 -1.80
C SER A 38 -21.02 4.35 -1.26
N ALA A 39 -20.96 3.42 -0.30
CA ALA A 39 -22.12 2.62 0.11
C ALA A 39 -23.32 3.42 0.64
N ASN A 40 -23.14 4.67 1.05
CA ASN A 40 -24.21 5.52 1.52
C ASN A 40 -24.62 6.64 0.55
N ILE A 41 -24.08 6.69 -0.66
CA ILE A 41 -24.42 7.71 -1.67
C ILE A 41 -25.94 7.68 -1.97
N GLY A 42 -26.50 6.49 -2.20
CA GLY A 42 -27.92 6.34 -2.46
C GLY A 42 -28.80 6.86 -1.30
N TRP A 43 -28.43 6.51 -0.06
CA TRP A 43 -29.16 6.98 1.11
C TRP A 43 -29.13 8.51 1.26
N ILE A 44 -27.96 9.14 1.20
CA ILE A 44 -27.86 10.60 1.37
C ILE A 44 -28.51 11.33 0.19
N ALA A 45 -28.43 10.77 -1.00
CA ALA A 45 -29.09 11.31 -2.19
C ALA A 45 -30.63 11.26 -2.07
N ASP A 46 -31.21 10.26 -1.45
CA ASP A 46 -32.66 10.17 -1.21
C ASP A 46 -33.10 11.03 -0.01
N GLU A 47 -32.28 11.14 1.03
CA GLU A 47 -32.53 11.99 2.21
C GLU A 47 -32.53 13.48 1.83
N TYR A 48 -31.70 13.90 0.85
CA TYR A 48 -31.56 15.29 0.38
C TYR A 48 -31.76 15.37 -1.13
N PRO A 49 -33.02 15.38 -1.62
CA PRO A 49 -33.33 15.27 -3.05
C PRO A 49 -32.81 16.45 -3.90
N ASP A 50 -32.64 17.63 -3.31
CA ASP A 50 -32.14 18.82 -4.02
C ASP A 50 -30.60 18.90 -4.07
N MET A 51 -29.91 18.07 -3.28
CA MET A 51 -28.45 18.01 -3.24
C MET A 51 -27.89 17.56 -4.60
N LYS A 52 -26.87 18.24 -5.12
CA LYS A 52 -26.14 17.84 -6.33
C LYS A 52 -25.01 16.88 -5.97
N LEU A 53 -24.81 15.88 -6.84
CA LEU A 53 -23.65 15.00 -6.79
C LEU A 53 -22.58 15.59 -7.70
N VAL A 54 -21.33 15.65 -7.22
CA VAL A 54 -20.21 16.23 -7.96
C VAL A 54 -19.08 15.21 -8.03
N GLY A 55 -18.54 14.97 -9.22
CA GLY A 55 -17.46 14.00 -9.40
C GLY A 55 -16.91 14.04 -10.81
N SER A 56 -15.99 13.13 -11.12
CA SER A 56 -15.45 13.03 -12.47
C SER A 56 -16.50 12.54 -13.48
N ALA A 57 -16.28 12.78 -14.76
CA ALA A 57 -17.13 12.20 -15.81
C ALA A 57 -17.13 10.66 -15.76
N ARG A 58 -16.02 10.07 -15.31
CA ARG A 58 -15.92 8.62 -15.13
C ARG A 58 -16.76 8.14 -13.95
N THR A 59 -16.76 8.88 -12.84
CA THR A 59 -17.64 8.64 -11.69
C THR A 59 -19.11 8.63 -12.14
N LYS A 60 -19.53 9.65 -12.90
CA LYS A 60 -20.91 9.70 -13.45
C LYS A 60 -21.27 8.45 -14.27
N ALA A 61 -20.36 7.99 -15.10
CA ALA A 61 -20.58 6.82 -15.97
C ALA A 61 -20.61 5.49 -15.17
N MET A 62 -19.87 5.42 -14.05
CA MET A 62 -19.80 4.20 -13.22
C MET A 62 -20.91 4.14 -12.16
N LEU A 63 -21.39 5.27 -11.70
CA LEU A 63 -22.37 5.38 -10.59
C LEU A 63 -23.60 4.44 -10.73
N PRO A 64 -24.23 4.26 -11.92
CA PRO A 64 -25.35 3.34 -12.07
C PRO A 64 -25.04 1.86 -11.79
N GLN A 65 -23.76 1.48 -11.71
CA GLN A 65 -23.37 0.10 -11.39
C GLN A 65 -23.50 -0.21 -9.89
N PHE A 66 -23.61 0.82 -9.05
CA PHE A 66 -23.59 0.72 -7.58
C PHE A 66 -24.97 0.79 -6.93
N PHE A 67 -25.98 1.27 -7.65
CA PHE A 67 -27.32 1.52 -7.11
C PHE A 67 -28.41 1.13 -8.10
N ASP A 68 -29.53 0.63 -7.58
CA ASP A 68 -30.72 0.29 -8.39
C ASP A 68 -31.43 1.54 -8.95
N LYS A 69 -31.21 2.69 -8.30
CA LYS A 69 -31.79 3.98 -8.71
C LYS A 69 -30.76 4.82 -9.44
N ASP A 70 -31.16 5.47 -10.51
CA ASP A 70 -30.31 6.41 -11.24
C ASP A 70 -30.29 7.78 -10.56
N TYR A 71 -29.09 8.28 -10.30
CA TYR A 71 -28.85 9.61 -9.71
C TYR A 71 -28.09 10.53 -10.66
N THR A 72 -27.95 10.16 -11.94
CA THR A 72 -27.12 10.89 -12.91
C THR A 72 -27.77 12.18 -13.42
N ASP A 73 -29.09 12.35 -13.26
CA ASP A 73 -29.87 13.54 -13.63
C ASP A 73 -29.42 14.81 -12.86
N ARG A 74 -28.96 14.64 -11.62
CA ARG A 74 -28.48 15.74 -10.75
C ARG A 74 -26.97 15.69 -10.51
N PHE A 75 -26.24 14.96 -11.35
CA PHE A 75 -24.80 14.83 -11.27
C PHE A 75 -24.08 15.90 -12.10
N ILE A 76 -23.22 16.67 -11.43
CA ILE A 76 -22.32 17.65 -12.04
C ILE A 76 -21.00 16.95 -12.30
N ALA A 77 -20.67 16.73 -13.57
CA ALA A 77 -19.38 16.18 -13.96
C ALA A 77 -18.36 17.30 -14.09
N VAL A 78 -17.33 17.27 -13.26
CA VAL A 78 -16.22 18.27 -13.25
C VAL A 78 -15.01 17.76 -14.04
N LYS A 79 -14.19 18.70 -14.48
CA LYS A 79 -12.98 18.46 -15.27
C LYS A 79 -11.72 18.83 -14.47
N GLU A 80 -10.57 18.49 -15.05
CA GLU A 80 -9.25 18.90 -14.53
C GLU A 80 -9.16 20.41 -14.35
N GLY A 81 -8.83 20.85 -13.13
CA GLY A 81 -8.65 22.26 -12.79
C GLY A 81 -9.95 23.06 -12.67
N GLU A 82 -11.12 22.45 -12.84
CA GLU A 82 -12.41 23.12 -12.69
C GLU A 82 -12.66 23.48 -11.23
N GLU A 83 -13.31 24.62 -11.01
CA GLU A 83 -13.56 25.18 -9.69
C GLU A 83 -15.05 25.18 -9.36
N LEU A 84 -15.38 24.97 -8.09
CA LEU A 84 -16.72 25.07 -7.52
C LEU A 84 -16.68 26.02 -6.33
N SER A 85 -17.31 27.19 -6.48
CA SER A 85 -17.45 28.12 -5.37
C SER A 85 -18.55 27.66 -4.40
N LEU A 86 -18.24 27.66 -3.12
CA LEU A 86 -19.15 27.42 -2.01
C LEU A 86 -19.42 28.71 -1.20
N GLY A 87 -19.12 29.88 -1.79
CA GLY A 87 -19.21 31.17 -1.14
C GLY A 87 -17.85 31.58 -0.55
N SER A 88 -17.60 31.32 0.72
CA SER A 88 -16.30 31.61 1.38
C SER A 88 -15.20 30.61 1.03
N HIS A 89 -15.52 29.48 0.47
CA HIS A 89 -14.59 28.40 0.09
C HIS A 89 -14.66 28.14 -1.41
N THR A 90 -13.55 27.76 -2.02
CA THR A 90 -13.48 27.32 -3.40
C THR A 90 -12.83 25.95 -3.46
N LEU A 91 -13.52 25.01 -4.11
CA LEU A 91 -13.02 23.66 -4.39
C LEU A 91 -12.46 23.62 -5.80
N LYS A 92 -11.26 23.08 -5.97
CA LYS A 92 -10.63 22.84 -7.25
C LYS A 92 -10.37 21.34 -7.44
N PHE A 93 -10.72 20.80 -8.60
CA PHE A 93 -10.71 19.37 -8.85
C PHE A 93 -9.54 18.94 -9.73
N PHE A 94 -8.88 17.85 -9.34
CA PHE A 94 -7.78 17.26 -10.10
C PHE A 94 -8.05 15.78 -10.32
N MET A 95 -8.00 15.36 -11.58
CA MET A 95 -8.21 13.95 -11.93
C MET A 95 -6.97 13.14 -11.52
N ALA A 96 -7.21 12.03 -10.81
CA ALA A 96 -6.20 11.10 -10.34
C ALA A 96 -6.50 9.65 -10.79
N PRO A 97 -6.71 9.41 -12.10
CA PRO A 97 -7.10 8.10 -12.58
C PRO A 97 -6.08 7.04 -12.21
N MET A 98 -6.55 5.89 -11.72
CA MET A 98 -5.74 4.78 -11.23
C MET A 98 -4.95 5.06 -9.96
N VAL A 99 -5.38 6.07 -9.17
CA VAL A 99 -4.91 6.22 -7.79
C VAL A 99 -6.08 5.96 -6.82
N HIS A 100 -6.67 4.71 -6.61
CA HIS A 100 -6.14 3.56 -7.36
C HIS A 100 -7.17 3.00 -8.35
N TRP A 101 -8.34 3.61 -8.53
CA TRP A 101 -9.37 3.28 -9.52
C TRP A 101 -9.46 4.32 -10.64
N PRO A 102 -10.11 3.98 -11.80
CA PRO A 102 -10.07 4.83 -13.00
C PRO A 102 -10.85 6.14 -12.88
N GLU A 103 -11.79 6.25 -11.95
CA GLU A 103 -12.65 7.43 -11.76
C GLU A 103 -12.13 8.42 -10.72
N VAL A 104 -11.09 8.04 -9.96
CA VAL A 104 -10.61 8.82 -8.83
C VAL A 104 -10.25 10.25 -9.23
N MET A 105 -10.70 11.19 -8.42
CA MET A 105 -10.24 12.56 -8.41
C MET A 105 -9.85 12.98 -6.99
N VAL A 106 -9.04 14.00 -6.87
CA VAL A 106 -8.74 14.67 -5.60
C VAL A 106 -9.28 16.09 -5.63
N THR A 107 -9.56 16.64 -4.46
CA THR A 107 -10.16 17.98 -4.35
C THR A 107 -9.26 18.85 -3.48
N TYR A 108 -8.88 20.00 -3.99
CA TYR A 108 -8.15 21.00 -3.24
C TYR A 108 -9.09 22.14 -2.82
N GLU A 109 -9.13 22.40 -1.53
CA GLU A 109 -9.83 23.54 -0.95
C GLU A 109 -8.83 24.69 -0.74
N GLU A 110 -9.06 25.80 -1.46
CA GLU A 110 -8.07 26.88 -1.58
C GLU A 110 -7.90 27.73 -0.33
N SER A 111 -9.00 28.00 0.41
CA SER A 111 -8.97 28.93 1.56
C SER A 111 -8.21 28.36 2.76
N GLU A 112 -8.37 27.05 3.01
CA GLU A 112 -7.72 26.32 4.09
C GLU A 112 -6.51 25.52 3.59
N LYS A 113 -6.18 25.62 2.30
CA LYS A 113 -5.07 24.92 1.65
C LYS A 113 -5.08 23.41 1.93
N THR A 114 -6.27 22.80 1.88
CA THR A 114 -6.48 21.41 2.24
C THR A 114 -6.65 20.57 0.98
N LEU A 115 -5.78 19.57 0.80
CA LEU A 115 -5.91 18.55 -0.23
C LEU A 115 -6.68 17.35 0.32
N PHE A 116 -7.90 17.14 -0.15
CA PHE A 116 -8.65 15.90 0.04
C PHE A 116 -8.16 14.90 -1.01
N SER A 117 -7.37 13.93 -0.58
CA SER A 117 -6.51 13.14 -1.47
C SER A 117 -7.12 11.79 -1.89
N ALA A 118 -8.41 11.57 -1.65
CA ALA A 118 -9.03 10.26 -1.78
C ALA A 118 -8.20 9.20 -1.01
N ASP A 119 -7.89 8.07 -1.64
CA ASP A 119 -7.04 7.03 -1.02
C ASP A 119 -5.55 7.37 -1.03
N GLY A 120 -5.15 8.39 -1.74
CA GLY A 120 -3.78 8.91 -1.69
C GLY A 120 -3.41 9.34 -0.27
N PHE A 121 -2.21 8.97 0.18
CA PHE A 121 -1.72 9.19 1.55
C PHE A 121 -2.50 8.45 2.66
N GLY A 122 -3.33 7.48 2.27
CA GLY A 122 -4.06 6.63 3.19
C GLY A 122 -3.16 5.70 4.02
N THR A 123 -3.69 5.24 5.16
CA THR A 123 -3.02 4.30 6.05
C THR A 123 -4.00 3.26 6.58
N PHE A 124 -3.50 2.06 6.86
CA PHE A 124 -4.21 1.09 7.68
C PHE A 124 -4.18 1.49 9.16
N GLY A 125 -4.96 0.78 9.96
CA GLY A 125 -5.05 1.01 11.39
C GLY A 125 -6.15 1.99 11.78
N THR A 126 -6.21 2.31 13.05
CA THR A 126 -7.23 3.19 13.62
C THR A 126 -6.58 4.40 14.30
N ILE A 127 -7.31 5.52 14.37
CA ILE A 127 -6.85 6.73 15.08
C ILE A 127 -6.50 6.40 16.54
N LYS A 128 -7.27 5.52 17.19
CA LYS A 128 -6.97 5.07 18.55
C LYS A 128 -5.61 4.36 18.67
N GLN A 129 -5.27 3.48 17.71
CA GLN A 129 -3.93 2.86 17.70
C GLN A 129 -2.82 3.89 17.52
N TYR A 130 -3.08 4.92 16.72
CA TYR A 130 -2.18 6.06 16.56
C TYR A 130 -2.00 6.85 17.86
N GLU A 131 -3.10 7.21 18.55
CA GLU A 131 -3.11 7.93 19.82
C GLU A 131 -2.48 7.12 20.95
N ASP A 132 -2.70 5.80 20.99
CA ASP A 132 -2.14 4.87 21.99
C ASP A 132 -0.63 4.61 21.79
N GLY A 133 -0.01 5.18 20.75
CA GLY A 133 1.43 5.06 20.49
C GLY A 133 1.90 3.68 20.03
N HIS A 134 1.03 2.90 19.40
CA HIS A 134 1.39 1.62 18.79
C HIS A 134 2.10 1.83 17.44
N PHE A 135 3.39 2.11 17.49
CA PHE A 135 4.17 2.59 16.32
C PHE A 135 4.90 1.50 15.54
N GLY A 136 4.67 0.22 15.85
CA GLY A 136 5.44 -0.85 15.24
C GLY A 136 6.95 -0.72 15.50
N ASP A 137 7.75 -1.40 14.68
CA ASP A 137 9.22 -1.44 14.82
C ASP A 137 9.95 -0.24 14.17
N SER A 138 9.26 0.88 13.94
CA SER A 138 9.90 2.05 13.33
C SER A 138 10.88 2.71 14.30
N ALA A 139 12.12 2.90 13.87
CA ALA A 139 13.10 3.71 14.60
C ALA A 139 12.74 5.20 14.59
N ASP A 140 11.89 5.62 13.67
CA ASP A 140 11.35 6.98 13.57
C ASP A 140 10.13 7.12 14.49
N LYS A 141 10.37 7.56 15.72
CA LYS A 141 9.33 7.73 16.72
C LYS A 141 8.35 8.86 16.40
N ALA A 142 8.75 9.82 15.59
CA ALA A 142 7.91 10.97 15.22
C ALA A 142 6.82 10.57 14.20
N HIS A 143 7.15 9.66 13.29
CA HIS A 143 6.26 9.23 12.20
C HIS A 143 5.92 7.72 12.26
N GLY A 144 6.37 7.02 13.31
CA GLY A 144 6.48 5.56 13.36
C GLY A 144 5.23 4.79 12.99
N PHE A 145 4.08 5.15 13.57
CA PHE A 145 2.83 4.48 13.21
C PHE A 145 2.42 4.76 11.76
N TRP A 146 2.43 6.04 11.38
CA TRP A 146 2.01 6.43 10.04
C TRP A 146 2.85 5.75 8.97
N ILE A 147 4.19 5.78 9.09
CA ILE A 147 5.07 5.27 8.04
C ILE A 147 4.93 3.76 7.81
N CYS A 148 4.81 2.97 8.87
CA CYS A 148 4.64 1.51 8.74
C CYS A 148 3.30 1.16 8.08
N GLU A 149 2.20 1.71 8.60
CA GLU A 149 0.87 1.40 8.11
C GLU A 149 0.56 2.08 6.77
N ALA A 150 1.11 3.27 6.50
CA ALA A 150 0.99 3.94 5.20
C ALA A 150 1.78 3.21 4.11
N ARG A 151 3.00 2.75 4.38
CA ARG A 151 3.77 1.92 3.44
C ARG A 151 3.02 0.62 3.16
N ARG A 152 2.46 -0.01 4.21
CA ARG A 152 1.68 -1.22 4.07
C ARG A 152 0.42 -0.98 3.24
N TYR A 153 -0.28 0.13 3.48
CA TYR A 153 -1.43 0.55 2.68
C TYR A 153 -1.00 0.80 1.23
N TYR A 154 -0.01 1.68 1.01
CA TYR A 154 0.49 1.98 -0.32
C TYR A 154 0.88 0.71 -1.09
N ALA A 155 1.76 -0.10 -0.54
CA ALA A 155 2.30 -1.28 -1.21
C ALA A 155 1.22 -2.30 -1.58
N ASN A 156 0.18 -2.47 -0.75
CA ASN A 156 -0.86 -3.45 -0.97
C ASN A 156 -2.03 -2.92 -1.84
N ILE A 157 -2.40 -1.64 -1.73
CA ILE A 157 -3.55 -1.03 -2.42
C ILE A 157 -3.11 -0.27 -3.68
N VAL A 158 -2.15 0.64 -3.56
CA VAL A 158 -1.73 1.57 -4.62
C VAL A 158 -0.52 1.06 -5.41
N GLY A 159 0.26 0.13 -4.85
CA GLY A 159 1.61 -0.25 -5.28
C GLY A 159 1.80 -0.62 -6.75
N LYS A 160 0.73 -1.02 -7.46
CA LYS A 160 0.76 -1.24 -8.91
C LYS A 160 0.87 0.05 -9.72
N TYR A 161 0.40 1.16 -9.19
CA TYR A 161 0.07 2.38 -9.92
C TYR A 161 1.10 3.49 -9.73
N GLY A 162 2.39 3.15 -9.70
CA GLY A 162 3.47 4.12 -9.49
C GLY A 162 3.45 5.32 -10.45
N ALA A 163 3.28 5.10 -11.75
CA ALA A 163 3.23 6.18 -12.73
C ALA A 163 2.00 7.13 -12.56
N PRO A 164 0.76 6.63 -12.32
CA PRO A 164 -0.36 7.46 -11.90
C PRO A 164 -0.10 8.30 -10.65
N VAL A 165 0.53 7.70 -9.62
CA VAL A 165 0.91 8.44 -8.40
C VAL A 165 1.91 9.54 -8.71
N GLN A 166 2.93 9.28 -9.52
CA GLN A 166 3.89 10.31 -9.96
C GLN A 166 3.20 11.48 -10.70
N ALA A 167 2.20 11.17 -11.54
CA ALA A 167 1.42 12.20 -12.21
C ALA A 167 0.61 13.05 -11.21
N LEU A 168 0.03 12.43 -10.17
CA LEU A 168 -0.67 13.13 -9.10
C LEU A 168 0.28 14.00 -8.27
N LEU A 169 1.44 13.48 -7.85
CA LEU A 169 2.45 14.23 -7.09
C LEU A 169 2.93 15.47 -7.87
N LYS A 170 3.12 15.33 -9.19
CA LYS A 170 3.46 16.46 -10.06
C LYS A 170 2.38 17.54 -10.08
N LYS A 171 1.10 17.19 -10.03
CA LYS A 171 0.01 18.18 -9.93
C LYS A 171 -0.01 18.83 -8.56
N ALA A 172 0.08 18.02 -7.50
CA ALA A 172 0.09 18.48 -6.11
C ALA A 172 1.25 19.45 -5.82
N SER A 173 2.43 19.28 -6.44
CA SER A 173 3.57 20.17 -6.28
C SER A 173 3.36 21.60 -6.81
N GLN A 174 2.26 21.86 -7.51
CA GLN A 174 1.87 23.21 -7.97
C GLN A 174 0.89 23.89 -6.99
N LEU A 175 0.51 23.21 -5.91
CA LEU A 175 -0.44 23.70 -4.92
C LEU A 175 0.28 24.07 -3.63
N ASP A 176 -0.24 25.08 -2.95
CA ASP A 176 0.22 25.47 -1.61
C ASP A 176 -0.61 24.69 -0.58
N ILE A 177 -0.09 23.55 -0.12
CA ILE A 177 -0.83 22.58 0.70
C ILE A 177 -0.36 22.68 2.15
N ASP A 178 -1.29 23.03 3.06
CA ASP A 178 -1.05 23.02 4.50
C ASP A 178 -1.53 21.72 5.17
N ARG A 179 -2.48 21.00 4.53
CA ARG A 179 -3.06 19.74 5.06
C ARG A 179 -3.37 18.77 3.94
N ILE A 180 -3.20 17.49 4.24
CA ILE A 180 -3.67 16.39 3.40
C ILE A 180 -4.69 15.59 4.21
N ALA A 181 -5.90 15.46 3.67
CA ALA A 181 -7.01 14.74 4.27
C ALA A 181 -7.36 13.49 3.45
N PRO A 182 -6.76 12.33 3.74
CA PRO A 182 -7.05 11.08 3.07
C PRO A 182 -8.38 10.48 3.52
N LEU A 183 -8.93 9.55 2.75
CA LEU A 183 -10.13 8.79 3.13
C LEU A 183 -9.82 7.73 4.20
N HIS A 184 -8.57 7.32 4.34
CA HIS A 184 -8.09 6.39 5.37
C HIS A 184 -6.98 7.01 6.22
N GLY A 185 -7.10 6.89 7.55
CA GLY A 185 -6.08 7.35 8.49
C GLY A 185 -6.25 8.81 8.94
N PRO A 186 -5.22 9.39 9.57
CA PRO A 186 -5.27 10.74 10.12
C PRO A 186 -5.13 11.81 9.04
N VAL A 187 -5.62 13.03 9.35
CA VAL A 187 -5.28 14.22 8.59
C VAL A 187 -3.81 14.57 8.86
N LEU A 188 -3.05 14.77 7.79
CA LEU A 188 -1.64 15.16 7.85
C LEU A 188 -1.54 16.68 7.77
N SER A 189 -0.93 17.31 8.77
CA SER A 189 -0.80 18.80 8.86
C SER A 189 0.57 19.25 9.33
N MET A 190 1.51 18.34 9.49
CA MET A 190 2.90 18.61 9.84
C MET A 190 3.82 17.75 8.98
N ASP A 191 5.01 18.24 8.69
CA ASP A 191 6.06 17.49 7.97
C ASP A 191 5.59 16.89 6.63
N LEU A 192 4.77 17.63 5.87
CA LEU A 192 4.19 17.12 4.62
C LEU A 192 5.24 16.67 3.61
N ASP A 193 6.39 17.33 3.57
CA ASP A 193 7.50 16.95 2.70
C ASP A 193 8.01 15.53 2.99
N TYR A 194 7.98 15.10 4.27
CA TYR A 194 8.33 13.74 4.64
C TYR A 194 7.39 12.73 4.00
N TYR A 195 6.09 12.96 4.05
CA TYR A 195 5.08 12.05 3.48
C TYR A 195 5.13 12.02 1.95
N ILE A 196 5.34 13.17 1.34
CA ILE A 196 5.50 13.30 -0.11
C ILE A 196 6.76 12.57 -0.59
N ASP A 197 7.88 12.68 0.14
CA ASP A 197 9.12 11.96 -0.14
C ASP A 197 8.92 10.43 -0.10
N LYS A 198 8.17 9.92 0.90
CA LYS A 198 7.84 8.50 0.96
C LYS A 198 7.03 8.03 -0.24
N TYR A 199 6.01 8.78 -0.63
CA TYR A 199 5.24 8.50 -1.84
C TYR A 199 6.09 8.54 -3.10
N GLN A 200 7.07 9.47 -3.17
CA GLN A 200 8.04 9.54 -4.27
C GLN A 200 8.88 8.24 -4.36
N HIS A 201 9.42 7.75 -3.25
CA HIS A 201 10.18 6.51 -3.20
C HIS A 201 9.33 5.31 -3.60
N TRP A 202 8.15 5.14 -3.01
CA TRP A 202 7.30 3.98 -3.27
C TRP A 202 6.80 3.92 -4.71
N SER A 203 6.41 5.07 -5.28
CA SER A 203 5.86 5.15 -6.64
C SER A 203 6.91 5.03 -7.75
N THR A 204 8.17 5.28 -7.44
CA THR A 204 9.30 5.00 -8.35
C THR A 204 9.92 3.62 -8.11
N TYR A 205 9.42 2.86 -7.13
CA TYR A 205 9.99 1.58 -6.68
C TYR A 205 11.44 1.71 -6.19
N THR A 206 11.81 2.89 -5.72
CA THR A 206 13.08 3.15 -5.05
C THR A 206 12.99 2.66 -3.61
N PRO A 207 13.96 1.88 -3.09
CA PRO A 207 13.95 1.46 -1.70
C PRO A 207 14.08 2.65 -0.75
N GLU A 208 13.43 2.58 0.40
CA GLU A 208 13.56 3.60 1.45
C GLU A 208 14.83 3.41 2.26
N ASP A 209 15.14 2.16 2.58
CA ASP A 209 16.20 1.77 3.49
C ASP A 209 17.18 0.81 2.80
N SER A 210 18.46 0.96 3.11
CA SER A 210 19.44 -0.11 2.90
C SER A 210 19.23 -1.18 3.97
N GLY A 211 19.05 -2.43 3.54
CA GLY A 211 18.84 -3.56 4.45
C GLY A 211 18.35 -4.80 3.69
N ILE A 212 18.16 -5.87 4.42
CA ILE A 212 17.81 -7.18 3.86
C ILE A 212 16.50 -7.68 4.48
N LEU A 213 15.46 -7.87 3.65
CA LEU A 213 14.29 -8.64 4.02
C LEU A 213 14.59 -10.13 3.82
N ILE A 214 14.51 -10.94 4.86
CA ILE A 214 14.47 -12.41 4.76
C ILE A 214 13.01 -12.84 4.82
N ALA A 215 12.39 -13.09 3.67
CA ALA A 215 11.05 -13.66 3.56
C ALA A 215 11.18 -15.19 3.46
N TYR A 216 10.59 -15.92 4.40
CA TYR A 216 10.70 -17.38 4.40
C TYR A 216 9.39 -18.09 4.69
N ALA A 217 9.27 -19.31 4.14
CA ALA A 217 8.15 -20.20 4.40
C ALA A 217 8.69 -21.58 4.84
N SER A 218 8.32 -22.03 6.03
CA SER A 218 8.83 -23.28 6.63
C SER A 218 7.70 -24.17 7.14
N ILE A 219 7.69 -25.45 6.75
CA ILE A 219 6.67 -26.42 7.21
C ILE A 219 7.03 -26.96 8.60
N HIS A 220 8.24 -27.53 8.75
CA HIS A 220 8.68 -28.23 9.96
C HIS A 220 9.76 -27.48 10.75
N GLY A 221 10.03 -26.20 10.43
CA GLY A 221 10.97 -25.37 11.16
C GLY A 221 12.42 -25.41 10.66
N ASN A 222 12.82 -26.34 9.77
CA ASN A 222 14.21 -26.44 9.32
C ASN A 222 14.64 -25.24 8.46
N THR A 223 13.80 -24.81 7.52
CA THR A 223 14.07 -23.59 6.73
C THR A 223 14.10 -22.36 7.63
N LYS A 224 13.17 -22.26 8.60
CA LYS A 224 13.17 -21.19 9.61
C LYS A 224 14.48 -21.15 10.39
N ALA A 225 14.92 -22.29 10.96
CA ALA A 225 16.17 -22.36 11.73
C ALA A 225 17.40 -21.92 10.91
N ALA A 226 17.46 -22.33 9.62
CA ALA A 226 18.51 -21.90 8.71
C ALA A 226 18.47 -20.38 8.46
N MET A 227 17.29 -19.80 8.27
CA MET A 227 17.13 -18.35 8.06
C MET A 227 17.40 -17.54 9.32
N GLU A 228 17.06 -18.03 10.50
CA GLU A 228 17.40 -17.40 11.78
C GLU A 228 18.92 -17.39 12.01
N GLN A 229 19.60 -18.47 11.67
CA GLN A 229 21.06 -18.50 11.72
C GLN A 229 21.66 -17.53 10.71
N PHE A 230 21.19 -17.56 9.47
CA PHE A 230 21.69 -16.68 8.41
C PHE A 230 21.45 -15.20 8.71
N ALA A 231 20.29 -14.87 9.30
CA ALA A 231 20.02 -13.50 9.76
C ALA A 231 21.05 -13.02 10.80
N ARG A 232 21.43 -13.87 11.76
CA ARG A 232 22.51 -13.52 12.73
C ARG A 232 23.85 -13.30 12.05
N GLU A 233 24.18 -14.10 11.04
CA GLU A 233 25.43 -13.97 10.27
C GLU A 233 25.46 -12.65 9.48
N LEU A 234 24.34 -12.27 8.84
CA LEU A 234 24.22 -10.99 8.14
C LEU A 234 24.26 -9.81 9.11
N THR A 235 23.57 -9.91 10.25
CA THR A 235 23.61 -8.86 11.29
C THR A 235 25.01 -8.70 11.87
N ALA A 236 25.76 -9.78 12.07
CA ALA A 236 27.16 -9.73 12.52
C ALA A 236 28.10 -9.04 11.50
N ARG A 237 27.71 -8.93 10.24
CA ARG A 237 28.38 -8.15 9.19
C ARG A 237 27.98 -6.67 9.18
N GLY A 238 27.08 -6.24 10.07
CA GLY A 238 26.58 -4.86 10.15
C GLY A 238 25.33 -4.60 9.32
N GLU A 239 24.72 -5.62 8.72
CA GLU A 239 23.52 -5.46 7.92
C GLU A 239 22.26 -5.27 8.78
N LYS A 240 21.38 -4.39 8.35
CA LYS A 240 20.01 -4.28 8.88
C LYS A 240 19.16 -5.42 8.30
N VAL A 241 18.73 -6.33 9.15
CA VAL A 241 17.99 -7.53 8.70
C VAL A 241 16.63 -7.60 9.35
N LEU A 242 15.58 -7.70 8.52
CA LEU A 242 14.22 -8.02 8.94
C LEU A 242 13.87 -9.44 8.49
N ARG A 243 13.23 -10.21 9.37
CA ARG A 243 12.72 -11.56 9.06
C ARG A 243 11.20 -11.54 9.01
N CYS A 244 10.61 -12.18 8.02
CA CYS A 244 9.18 -12.35 7.88
C CYS A 244 8.85 -13.83 7.65
N ASP A 245 8.11 -14.43 8.58
CA ASP A 245 7.62 -15.81 8.49
C ASP A 245 6.27 -15.83 7.76
N LEU A 246 6.31 -16.08 6.46
CA LEU A 246 5.13 -16.10 5.59
C LEU A 246 4.07 -17.15 5.99
N THR A 247 4.41 -18.09 6.89
CA THR A 247 3.47 -19.08 7.42
C THR A 247 2.74 -18.61 8.69
N ARG A 248 3.14 -17.47 9.26
CA ARG A 248 2.64 -16.95 10.54
C ARG A 248 2.17 -15.51 10.47
N GLU A 249 2.79 -14.71 9.62
CA GLU A 249 2.49 -13.30 9.46
C GLU A 249 1.60 -13.08 8.24
N HIS A 250 0.75 -12.07 8.31
CA HIS A 250 -0.07 -11.71 7.14
C HIS A 250 0.84 -11.21 6.01
N VAL A 251 0.63 -11.70 4.79
CA VAL A 251 1.47 -11.42 3.61
C VAL A 251 1.69 -9.93 3.35
N SER A 252 0.74 -9.07 3.74
CA SER A 252 0.85 -7.61 3.57
C SER A 252 2.07 -6.98 4.24
N TYR A 253 2.56 -7.56 5.35
CA TYR A 253 3.79 -7.10 6.02
C TYR A 253 5.05 -7.45 5.24
N ALA A 254 5.09 -8.63 4.62
CA ALA A 254 6.20 -9.01 3.74
C ALA A 254 6.23 -8.13 2.48
N VAL A 255 5.06 -7.84 1.89
CA VAL A 255 4.94 -6.95 0.73
C VAL A 255 5.40 -5.53 1.08
N GLU A 256 4.96 -4.98 2.21
CA GLU A 256 5.43 -3.68 2.72
C GLU A 256 6.95 -3.63 2.82
N ASN A 257 7.55 -4.64 3.47
CA ASN A 257 8.98 -4.67 3.71
C ASN A 257 9.81 -4.93 2.45
N ALA A 258 9.23 -5.57 1.43
CA ALA A 258 9.85 -5.66 0.11
C ALA A 258 9.94 -4.27 -0.57
N PHE A 259 8.93 -3.41 -0.38
CA PHE A 259 9.01 -2.02 -0.84
C PHE A 259 10.04 -1.20 -0.04
N ARG A 260 10.21 -1.49 1.24
CA ARG A 260 11.11 -0.77 2.14
C ARG A 260 12.58 -1.00 1.84
N TYR A 261 13.01 -2.28 1.76
CA TYR A 261 14.42 -2.66 1.69
C TYR A 261 14.93 -2.86 0.26
N ASP A 262 16.22 -2.60 0.07
CA ASP A 262 16.89 -2.71 -1.24
C ASP A 262 17.26 -4.15 -1.60
N ARG A 263 17.32 -5.06 -0.64
CA ARG A 263 17.73 -6.46 -0.83
C ARG A 263 16.78 -7.44 -0.17
N MET A 264 16.63 -8.62 -0.76
CA MET A 264 15.81 -9.69 -0.22
C MET A 264 16.51 -11.05 -0.25
N ILE A 265 16.23 -11.89 0.74
CA ILE A 265 16.45 -13.34 0.70
C ILE A 265 15.09 -14.01 0.67
N LEU A 266 14.87 -14.84 -0.34
CA LEU A 266 13.69 -15.69 -0.48
C LEU A 266 14.05 -17.11 -0.07
N ALA A 267 13.34 -17.67 0.93
CA ALA A 267 13.65 -19.00 1.42
C ALA A 267 12.41 -19.86 1.57
N ALA A 268 12.33 -20.97 0.83
CA ALA A 268 11.19 -21.87 0.87
C ALA A 268 11.60 -23.33 0.62
N CYS A 269 10.71 -24.24 1.04
CA CYS A 269 10.83 -25.63 0.70
C CYS A 269 10.02 -25.99 -0.56
N THR A 270 10.41 -27.09 -1.20
CA THR A 270 9.60 -27.75 -2.22
C THR A 270 8.39 -28.41 -1.57
N TYR A 271 7.23 -28.20 -2.17
CA TYR A 271 5.94 -28.77 -1.74
C TYR A 271 5.17 -29.26 -2.97
N ASP A 272 4.74 -30.51 -2.96
CA ASP A 272 4.03 -31.15 -4.08
C ASP A 272 4.71 -30.97 -5.45
N GLY A 273 6.04 -31.05 -5.49
CA GLY A 273 6.81 -30.80 -6.72
C GLY A 273 6.81 -29.35 -7.21
N ASN A 274 6.40 -28.40 -6.38
CA ASN A 274 6.30 -26.98 -6.67
C ASN A 274 6.81 -26.12 -5.50
N LEU A 275 6.58 -24.84 -5.53
CA LEU A 275 6.88 -23.90 -4.45
C LEU A 275 5.86 -24.03 -3.30
N PHE A 276 6.32 -23.90 -2.07
CA PHE A 276 5.41 -23.89 -0.91
C PHE A 276 4.47 -22.67 -0.96
N PRO A 277 3.12 -22.87 -0.89
CA PRO A 277 2.12 -21.86 -1.21
C PRO A 277 2.29 -20.49 -0.53
N PRO A 278 2.69 -20.34 0.75
CA PRO A 278 2.86 -19.01 1.32
C PRO A 278 3.96 -18.17 0.64
N MET A 279 5.02 -18.79 0.11
CA MET A 279 6.03 -18.10 -0.68
C MET A 279 5.50 -17.75 -2.07
N GLU A 280 4.75 -18.65 -2.69
CA GLU A 280 4.13 -18.37 -3.98
C GLU A 280 3.13 -17.20 -3.90
N ASP A 281 2.29 -17.16 -2.88
CA ASP A 281 1.35 -16.07 -2.60
C ASP A 281 2.09 -14.73 -2.45
N PHE A 282 3.17 -14.69 -1.68
CA PHE A 282 4.00 -13.49 -1.54
C PHE A 282 4.57 -13.00 -2.87
N LEU A 283 5.16 -13.91 -3.66
CA LEU A 283 5.76 -13.58 -4.94
C LEU A 283 4.70 -13.14 -5.97
N TYR A 284 3.53 -13.79 -5.96
CA TYR A 284 2.38 -13.37 -6.77
C TYR A 284 1.92 -11.95 -6.43
N HIS A 285 1.80 -11.62 -5.14
CA HIS A 285 1.49 -10.26 -4.71
C HIS A 285 2.50 -9.24 -5.25
N LEU A 286 3.80 -9.50 -5.14
CA LEU A 286 4.83 -8.62 -5.69
C LEU A 286 4.72 -8.47 -7.21
N GLN A 287 4.53 -9.56 -7.94
CA GLN A 287 4.34 -9.54 -9.39
C GLN A 287 3.13 -8.68 -9.80
N CYS A 288 2.00 -8.80 -9.09
CA CYS A 288 0.80 -8.00 -9.34
C CYS A 288 1.02 -6.50 -9.14
N LYS A 289 2.01 -6.12 -8.30
CA LYS A 289 2.37 -4.71 -8.04
C LYS A 289 3.39 -4.14 -9.04
N THR A 290 3.78 -4.89 -10.07
CA THR A 290 4.87 -4.49 -10.99
C THR A 290 6.18 -4.19 -10.26
N PHE A 291 6.41 -4.91 -9.15
CA PHE A 291 7.55 -4.74 -8.27
C PHE A 291 8.88 -4.96 -9.00
N ARG A 292 9.91 -4.19 -8.67
CA ARG A 292 11.19 -4.17 -9.39
C ARG A 292 12.30 -3.52 -8.56
N ASN A 293 13.50 -3.42 -9.13
CA ASN A 293 14.65 -2.70 -8.59
C ASN A 293 15.14 -3.26 -7.24
N ARG A 294 15.17 -4.58 -7.10
CA ARG A 294 15.72 -5.22 -5.89
C ARG A 294 16.74 -6.29 -6.24
N LYS A 295 17.74 -6.44 -5.36
CA LYS A 295 18.69 -7.54 -5.38
C LYS A 295 18.14 -8.69 -4.54
N VAL A 296 18.23 -9.92 -5.04
CA VAL A 296 17.58 -11.09 -4.45
C VAL A 296 18.52 -12.27 -4.36
N GLY A 297 18.64 -12.86 -3.16
CA GLY A 297 19.24 -14.16 -2.94
C GLY A 297 18.18 -15.24 -2.72
N ILE A 298 18.47 -16.47 -3.12
CA ILE A 298 17.54 -17.59 -3.00
C ILE A 298 18.15 -18.70 -2.16
N VAL A 299 17.34 -19.22 -1.23
CA VAL A 299 17.64 -20.41 -0.42
C VAL A 299 16.48 -21.39 -0.60
N GLU A 300 16.75 -22.60 -1.09
CA GLU A 300 15.74 -23.64 -1.16
C GLU A 300 16.00 -24.77 -0.17
N ASN A 301 14.92 -25.48 0.19
CA ASN A 301 15.01 -26.68 1.00
C ASN A 301 14.24 -27.84 0.35
N GLY A 302 14.87 -29.01 0.25
CA GLY A 302 14.21 -30.18 -0.30
C GLY A 302 15.04 -31.44 -0.05
N SER A 303 14.43 -32.47 0.56
CA SER A 303 15.17 -33.67 0.97
C SER A 303 15.61 -34.55 -0.21
N TRP A 304 14.76 -34.71 -1.24
CA TRP A 304 15.01 -35.64 -2.37
C TRP A 304 14.81 -35.04 -3.76
N GLY A 305 14.20 -33.87 -3.91
CA GLY A 305 13.92 -33.25 -5.21
C GLY A 305 13.65 -31.78 -5.06
N PRO A 306 14.69 -30.96 -4.69
CA PRO A 306 14.50 -29.53 -4.52
C PRO A 306 14.14 -28.86 -5.86
N LEU A 307 13.01 -28.15 -5.89
CA LEU A 307 12.50 -27.39 -7.03
C LEU A 307 12.11 -25.96 -6.67
N ALA A 308 12.08 -25.62 -5.38
CA ALA A 308 11.62 -24.33 -4.92
C ALA A 308 12.44 -23.17 -5.50
N ALA A 309 13.77 -23.34 -5.66
CA ALA A 309 14.61 -22.31 -6.24
C ALA A 309 14.26 -22.00 -7.70
N SER A 310 14.03 -23.03 -8.51
CA SER A 310 13.63 -22.81 -9.91
C SER A 310 12.30 -22.04 -10.01
N LYS A 311 11.38 -22.33 -9.13
CA LYS A 311 10.07 -21.64 -9.08
C LYS A 311 10.18 -20.21 -8.58
N MET A 312 10.97 -19.95 -7.54
CA MET A 312 11.25 -18.59 -7.10
C MET A 312 11.97 -17.78 -8.19
N LYS A 313 12.89 -18.42 -8.92
CA LYS A 313 13.59 -17.79 -10.04
C LYS A 313 12.63 -17.38 -11.16
N GLU A 314 11.65 -18.22 -11.54
CA GLU A 314 10.63 -17.85 -12.53
C GLU A 314 9.92 -16.54 -12.16
N TYR A 315 9.58 -16.32 -10.89
CA TYR A 315 8.98 -15.07 -10.41
C TYR A 315 9.95 -13.88 -10.45
N THR A 316 11.21 -14.07 -9.97
CA THR A 316 12.20 -13.00 -9.97
C THR A 316 12.55 -12.55 -11.38
N ASP A 317 12.64 -13.48 -12.33
CA ASP A 317 12.90 -13.20 -13.75
C ASP A 317 11.75 -12.39 -14.38
N ARG A 318 10.48 -12.78 -14.11
CA ARG A 318 9.31 -12.03 -14.61
C ARG A 318 9.23 -10.60 -14.05
N MET A 319 9.72 -10.37 -12.85
CA MET A 319 9.79 -9.04 -12.23
C MET A 319 11.05 -8.27 -12.59
N GLY A 320 12.01 -8.89 -13.32
CA GLY A 320 13.28 -8.27 -13.66
C GLY A 320 14.16 -7.95 -12.46
N LEU A 321 14.10 -8.78 -11.40
CA LEU A 321 14.90 -8.57 -10.17
C LEU A 321 16.33 -9.08 -10.40
N THR A 322 17.30 -8.46 -9.71
CA THR A 322 18.71 -8.85 -9.82
C THR A 322 18.98 -10.02 -8.89
N LEU A 323 19.03 -11.23 -9.45
CA LEU A 323 19.37 -12.42 -8.69
C LEU A 323 20.88 -12.47 -8.43
N VAL A 324 21.30 -12.80 -7.19
CA VAL A 324 22.71 -13.04 -6.84
C VAL A 324 23.01 -14.52 -6.69
N ASP A 325 24.24 -14.89 -7.07
CA ASP A 325 24.74 -16.24 -6.91
C ASP A 325 25.61 -16.36 -5.62
N PRO A 326 25.68 -17.54 -5.00
CA PRO A 326 25.03 -18.77 -5.40
C PRO A 326 23.59 -18.90 -4.90
N VAL A 327 22.75 -19.65 -5.59
CA VAL A 327 21.55 -20.22 -4.97
C VAL A 327 21.97 -21.28 -3.95
N VAL A 328 21.44 -21.22 -2.73
CA VAL A 328 21.78 -22.17 -1.68
C VAL A 328 20.71 -23.26 -1.58
N THR A 329 21.10 -24.51 -1.69
CA THR A 329 20.21 -25.68 -1.53
C THR A 329 20.50 -26.38 -0.21
N ILE A 330 19.52 -26.43 0.68
CA ILE A 330 19.55 -27.20 1.94
C ILE A 330 18.84 -28.53 1.74
N LYS A 331 19.44 -29.61 2.26
CA LYS A 331 18.78 -30.93 2.30
C LYS A 331 18.30 -31.22 3.72
N THR A 332 17.04 -30.88 3.99
CA THR A 332 16.32 -30.98 5.25
C THR A 332 16.78 -29.95 6.27
N MET A 333 17.94 -30.06 6.89
CA MET A 333 18.51 -29.10 7.84
C MET A 333 19.85 -28.55 7.33
N ARG A 334 20.16 -27.31 7.69
CA ARG A 334 21.48 -26.72 7.44
C ARG A 334 22.55 -27.48 8.23
N LYS A 335 23.63 -27.81 7.57
CA LYS A 335 24.80 -28.52 8.11
C LYS A 335 26.06 -27.67 7.95
N PRO A 336 27.16 -27.99 8.67
CA PRO A 336 28.42 -27.32 8.47
C PRO A 336 28.98 -27.36 7.03
N SER A 337 28.61 -28.41 6.26
CA SER A 337 28.94 -28.49 4.83
C SER A 337 28.29 -27.40 3.97
N ASP A 338 27.23 -26.78 4.45
CA ASP A 338 26.48 -25.73 3.73
C ASP A 338 27.06 -24.34 4.01
N ASP A 339 27.91 -24.18 5.03
CA ASP A 339 28.38 -22.88 5.51
C ASP A 339 29.15 -22.10 4.44
N ALA A 340 29.91 -22.79 3.57
CA ALA A 340 30.61 -22.15 2.47
C ALA A 340 29.66 -21.49 1.47
N ALA A 341 28.53 -22.16 1.16
CA ALA A 341 27.52 -21.63 0.25
C ALA A 341 26.76 -20.44 0.89
N PHE A 342 26.42 -20.52 2.18
CA PHE A 342 25.81 -19.40 2.90
C PHE A 342 26.76 -18.19 3.00
N LYS A 343 28.07 -18.44 3.23
CA LYS A 343 29.06 -17.37 3.24
C LYS A 343 29.15 -16.68 1.88
N ALA A 344 29.21 -17.46 0.80
CA ALA A 344 29.24 -16.91 -0.56
C ALA A 344 27.96 -16.10 -0.90
N LEU A 345 26.79 -16.60 -0.52
CA LEU A 345 25.53 -15.86 -0.68
C LEU A 345 25.55 -14.54 0.13
N ALA A 346 26.07 -14.58 1.37
CA ALA A 346 26.19 -13.38 2.18
C ALA A 346 27.17 -12.37 1.55
N ASP A 347 28.31 -12.83 1.02
CA ASP A 347 29.26 -11.97 0.32
C ASP A 347 28.64 -11.31 -0.91
N ALA A 348 27.78 -12.02 -1.66
CA ALA A 348 27.13 -11.51 -2.86
C ALA A 348 25.98 -10.55 -2.57
N ILE A 349 25.16 -10.82 -1.54
CA ILE A 349 24.01 -9.98 -1.22
C ILE A 349 24.40 -8.68 -0.52
N CYS A 350 25.54 -8.67 0.22
CA CYS A 350 26.02 -7.49 0.93
C CYS A 350 26.84 -6.52 0.06
N GLN A 351 27.25 -6.91 -1.16
CA GLN A 351 27.89 -6.03 -2.14
C GLN A 351 26.89 -5.09 -2.81
#